data_91a9b2e0fa0bb5eab94cd5c6f9e753b7
#
_entry.id   91a9b2e0fa0bb5eab94cd5c6f9e753b7
#
_cell.length_a   1.000
_cell.length_b   1.000
_cell.length_c   1.000
_cell.angle_alpha   90.00
_cell.angle_beta   90.00
_cell.angle_gamma   90.00
#
_symmetry.space_group_name_H-M   'P 1'
#
loop_
_entity.id
_entity.type
_entity.pdbx_description
1 polymer ?
#
loop_
_entity_poly.entity_id
_entity_poly.type
_entity_poly.pdbx_seq_one_letter_code
_entity_poly.pdbx_strand_id
1 'polypeptide(L)'
;MTNNMKKQFYSFGIAILALVLFQSCMQTTYVNVRHAAQISLPADLDSVLIINKTKVLKGKGNQVLNVLEGLVTGEPILGDKYGSKSAVKNMQKLVVESDRMDLIHNEIINLRLEDMSGDTPIKSDIIDSICEEYGADGLIALELFDSDSYYSSNSAEVKTQWRVYYPNERKIIDEFIIYSGANDYRFSSLVPAAYSSISKAGAYGAELYFNRIVPYFTRGARYYYTKGSHEMKAAKKSVKLGNWDQAIYYWEVETESQTNQKNEGKAAYNLALAYEIKEDFDKALEWIDVSEAAGNMKASSYGVILQNRKSEMPLIENQLKRE
;
A
#
# COMPACT_ATOMS: atom_id res chain seq x y z
N MET A 1 -38.44 35.56 34.09
CA MET A 1 -37.31 35.17 33.20
C MET A 1 -36.24 34.41 34.01
N THR A 2 -36.51 33.28 34.62
CA THR A 2 -35.48 32.86 35.60
C THR A 2 -35.38 31.40 35.91
N ASN A 3 -36.41 30.59 35.82
CA ASN A 3 -36.21 29.15 36.20
C ASN A 3 -35.93 28.22 34.99
N ASN A 4 -36.43 28.54 33.84
CA ASN A 4 -36.17 27.71 32.65
C ASN A 4 -34.76 27.94 32.06
N MET A 5 -34.22 29.14 32.11
CA MET A 5 -32.84 29.41 31.68
C MET A 5 -31.81 28.73 32.59
N LYS A 6 -32.01 28.74 33.90
CA LYS A 6 -31.11 28.03 34.84
C LYS A 6 -31.11 26.51 34.59
N LYS A 7 -32.28 25.89 34.36
CA LYS A 7 -32.35 24.45 33.98
C LYS A 7 -31.67 24.13 32.64
N GLN A 8 -31.78 24.99 31.66
CA GLN A 8 -31.06 24.80 30.38
C GLN A 8 -29.54 24.95 30.55
N PHE A 9 -29.06 25.89 31.35
CA PHE A 9 -27.64 26.05 31.64
C PHE A 9 -27.07 24.85 32.44
N TYR A 10 -27.82 24.29 33.41
CA TYR A 10 -27.40 23.07 34.11
C TYR A 10 -27.41 21.85 33.22
N SER A 11 -28.39 21.69 32.34
CA SER A 11 -28.47 20.60 31.36
C SER A 11 -27.33 20.70 30.34
N PHE A 12 -26.98 21.89 29.88
CA PHE A 12 -25.86 22.11 28.94
C PHE A 12 -24.51 21.89 29.59
N GLY A 13 -24.34 22.32 30.84
CA GLY A 13 -23.15 22.08 31.67
C GLY A 13 -22.93 20.59 31.96
N ILE A 14 -23.98 19.81 32.22
CA ILE A 14 -23.91 18.36 32.45
C ILE A 14 -23.59 17.64 31.13
N ALA A 15 -24.13 18.09 29.98
CA ALA A 15 -23.81 17.52 28.66
C ALA A 15 -22.36 17.77 28.27
N ILE A 16 -21.81 18.97 28.55
CA ILE A 16 -20.39 19.29 28.31
C ILE A 16 -19.49 18.48 29.24
N LEU A 17 -19.89 18.35 30.54
CA LEU A 17 -19.14 17.53 31.50
C LEU A 17 -19.16 16.05 31.14
N ALA A 18 -20.27 15.53 30.60
CA ALA A 18 -20.35 14.17 30.08
C ALA A 18 -19.46 13.96 28.85
N LEU A 19 -19.40 14.93 27.92
CA LEU A 19 -18.50 14.89 26.76
C LEU A 19 -17.01 14.89 27.14
N VAL A 20 -16.63 15.58 28.23
CA VAL A 20 -15.24 15.59 28.75
C VAL A 20 -14.87 14.27 29.44
N LEU A 21 -15.86 13.55 29.96
CA LEU A 21 -15.64 12.25 30.63
C LEU A 21 -15.44 11.08 29.64
N PHE A 22 -15.80 11.25 28.37
CA PHE A 22 -15.52 10.27 27.28
C PHE A 22 -14.13 10.44 26.64
N GLN A 23 -13.13 10.96 27.36
CA GLN A 23 -11.76 10.83 26.90
C GLN A 23 -11.43 9.33 26.82
N SER A 24 -11.37 8.82 25.60
CA SER A 24 -11.03 7.44 25.33
C SER A 24 -9.83 7.00 26.16
N CYS A 25 -9.97 5.89 26.90
CA CYS A 25 -8.85 5.28 27.62
C CYS A 25 -7.80 4.69 26.69
N MET A 26 -8.03 4.76 25.38
CA MET A 26 -7.18 4.22 24.32
C MET A 26 -6.69 5.33 23.39
N GLN A 27 -5.52 5.14 22.83
CA GLN A 27 -4.96 5.96 21.75
C GLN A 27 -4.72 5.10 20.53
N THR A 28 -4.71 5.74 19.36
CA THR A 28 -4.42 5.09 18.08
C THR A 28 -2.92 5.14 17.81
N THR A 29 -2.39 4.04 17.31
CA THR A 29 -1.09 3.95 16.66
C THR A 29 -1.26 3.24 15.32
N TYR A 30 -0.21 3.25 14.50
CA TYR A 30 -0.22 2.58 13.21
C TYR A 30 0.86 1.51 13.17
N VAL A 31 0.52 0.36 12.62
CA VAL A 31 1.44 -0.74 12.39
C VAL A 31 1.58 -0.98 10.89
N ASN A 32 2.74 -1.44 10.46
CA ASN A 32 2.91 -1.93 9.11
C ASN A 32 2.31 -3.35 9.05
N VAL A 33 1.36 -3.52 8.14
CA VAL A 33 0.71 -4.81 7.88
C VAL A 33 1.21 -5.31 6.55
N ARG A 34 1.92 -6.43 6.56
CA ARG A 34 2.37 -7.10 5.35
C ARG A 34 1.25 -7.96 4.79
N HIS A 35 1.07 -7.93 3.48
CA HIS A 35 0.08 -8.70 2.73
C HIS A 35 0.75 -9.57 1.70
N ALA A 36 0.23 -10.78 1.51
CA ALA A 36 0.64 -11.65 0.43
C ALA A 36 0.23 -11.05 -0.94
N ALA A 37 1.04 -11.28 -1.94
CA ALA A 37 0.69 -11.01 -3.33
C ALA A 37 -0.38 -12.02 -3.81
N GLN A 38 -1.18 -11.62 -4.81
CA GLN A 38 -2.15 -12.54 -5.41
C GLN A 38 -1.49 -13.61 -6.27
N ILE A 39 -0.36 -13.27 -6.86
CA ILE A 39 0.44 -14.13 -7.74
C ILE A 39 1.78 -14.40 -7.06
N SER A 40 2.20 -15.68 -7.05
CA SER A 40 3.55 -16.03 -6.61
C SER A 40 4.46 -16.13 -7.82
N LEU A 41 5.50 -15.32 -7.82
CA LEU A 41 6.55 -15.37 -8.84
C LEU A 41 7.49 -16.58 -8.56
N PRO A 42 8.09 -17.21 -9.60
CA PRO A 42 9.13 -18.22 -9.42
C PRO A 42 10.30 -17.72 -8.58
N ALA A 43 10.89 -18.57 -7.75
CA ALA A 43 11.98 -18.18 -6.84
C ALA A 43 13.24 -17.75 -7.63
N ASP A 44 13.49 -18.38 -8.77
CA ASP A 44 14.60 -18.09 -9.69
C ASP A 44 14.36 -16.90 -10.63
N LEU A 45 13.24 -16.18 -10.47
CA LEU A 45 13.01 -14.88 -11.12
C LEU A 45 13.57 -13.77 -10.21
N ASP A 46 14.89 -13.66 -10.15
CA ASP A 46 15.61 -12.77 -9.26
C ASP A 46 15.88 -11.40 -9.85
N SER A 47 15.86 -11.29 -11.17
CA SER A 47 16.15 -10.04 -11.87
C SER A 47 15.15 -9.77 -13.00
N VAL A 48 14.77 -8.50 -13.16
CA VAL A 48 13.79 -8.11 -14.16
C VAL A 48 14.19 -6.89 -14.96
N LEU A 49 13.73 -6.86 -16.21
CA LEU A 49 13.62 -5.66 -17.03
C LEU A 49 12.22 -5.10 -16.97
N ILE A 50 12.08 -3.78 -17.03
CA ILE A 50 10.78 -3.12 -17.16
C ILE A 50 10.74 -2.39 -18.49
N ILE A 51 9.78 -2.75 -19.34
CA ILE A 51 9.63 -2.17 -20.67
C ILE A 51 8.29 -1.46 -20.85
N ASN A 52 8.31 -0.47 -21.71
CA ASN A 52 7.13 0.22 -22.22
C ASN A 52 6.88 -0.20 -23.67
N LYS A 53 5.82 -0.97 -23.90
CA LYS A 53 5.36 -1.38 -25.23
C LYS A 53 4.21 -0.52 -25.74
N THR A 54 3.73 0.44 -24.93
CA THR A 54 2.60 1.28 -25.34
C THR A 54 2.93 2.07 -26.60
N LYS A 55 1.94 2.23 -27.48
CA LYS A 55 2.12 3.01 -28.70
C LYS A 55 2.42 4.47 -28.36
N VAL A 56 3.66 4.89 -28.60
CA VAL A 56 3.97 6.32 -28.62
C VAL A 56 3.64 6.82 -30.02
N LEU A 57 2.59 7.62 -30.12
CA LEU A 57 2.21 8.25 -31.38
C LEU A 57 3.40 9.02 -31.97
N LYS A 58 3.83 8.61 -33.15
CA LYS A 58 4.94 9.23 -33.89
C LYS A 58 4.43 9.92 -35.15
N GLY A 59 5.02 11.08 -35.40
CA GLY A 59 4.96 11.77 -36.69
C GLY A 59 4.04 12.98 -36.69
N LYS A 60 4.31 13.90 -37.61
CA LYS A 60 3.55 15.15 -37.81
C LYS A 60 2.05 14.91 -38.11
N GLY A 61 1.71 13.80 -38.76
CA GLY A 61 0.31 13.44 -39.02
C GLY A 61 -0.46 13.02 -37.81
N ASN A 62 0.17 12.29 -36.91
CA ASN A 62 -0.47 11.82 -35.66
C ASN A 62 -0.59 12.92 -34.61
N GLN A 63 0.30 13.93 -34.63
CA GLN A 63 0.15 15.09 -33.77
C GLN A 63 -1.09 15.93 -34.11
N VAL A 64 -1.43 16.02 -35.39
CA VAL A 64 -2.64 16.76 -35.82
C VAL A 64 -3.90 15.98 -35.45
N LEU A 65 -3.90 14.63 -35.56
CA LEU A 65 -5.01 13.80 -35.13
C LEU A 65 -5.19 13.87 -33.61
N ASN A 66 -4.11 13.83 -32.83
CA ASN A 66 -4.18 13.98 -31.37
C ASN A 66 -4.64 15.38 -30.94
N VAL A 67 -4.24 16.45 -31.66
CA VAL A 67 -4.73 17.79 -31.40
C VAL A 67 -6.23 17.88 -31.67
N LEU A 68 -6.70 17.25 -32.76
CA LEU A 68 -8.12 17.18 -33.07
C LEU A 68 -8.89 16.32 -32.08
N GLU A 69 -8.35 15.18 -31.66
CA GLU A 69 -8.92 14.30 -30.65
C GLU A 69 -9.00 15.01 -29.29
N GLY A 70 -7.91 15.62 -28.83
CA GLY A 70 -7.88 16.40 -27.60
C GLY A 70 -8.82 17.62 -27.62
N LEU A 71 -9.06 18.24 -28.79
CA LEU A 71 -10.03 19.33 -28.96
C LEU A 71 -11.48 18.83 -28.92
N VAL A 72 -11.74 17.61 -29.39
CA VAL A 72 -13.08 17.01 -29.41
C VAL A 72 -13.42 16.31 -28.10
N THR A 73 -12.45 15.58 -27.50
CA THR A 73 -12.65 14.78 -26.29
C THR A 73 -12.29 15.53 -25.01
N GLY A 74 -11.56 16.66 -25.10
CA GLY A 74 -11.04 17.37 -23.94
C GLY A 74 -9.83 16.70 -23.28
N GLU A 75 -9.23 15.69 -23.93
CA GLU A 75 -8.05 15.00 -23.44
C GLU A 75 -6.77 15.83 -23.59
N PRO A 76 -5.81 15.73 -22.66
CA PRO A 76 -4.54 16.42 -22.80
C PRO A 76 -3.72 15.81 -23.94
N ILE A 77 -3.23 16.64 -24.84
CA ILE A 77 -2.32 16.24 -25.89
C ILE A 77 -1.10 15.54 -25.27
N LEU A 78 -0.79 14.31 -25.70
CA LEU A 78 0.29 13.48 -25.15
C LEU A 78 0.09 12.96 -23.70
N GLY A 79 -1.14 12.96 -23.18
CA GLY A 79 -1.47 12.44 -21.84
C GLY A 79 -0.93 11.02 -21.64
N ASP A 80 -1.21 10.11 -22.54
CA ASP A 80 -0.74 8.71 -22.50
C ASP A 80 0.78 8.59 -22.49
N LYS A 81 1.50 9.47 -23.20
CA LYS A 81 2.96 9.48 -23.20
C LYS A 81 3.53 9.81 -21.82
N TYR A 82 2.98 10.79 -21.14
CA TYR A 82 3.45 11.19 -19.80
C TYR A 82 2.97 10.19 -18.74
N GLY A 83 1.75 9.70 -18.87
CA GLY A 83 1.16 8.73 -17.98
C GLY A 83 1.88 7.38 -18.05
N SER A 84 2.09 6.81 -19.24
CA SER A 84 2.82 5.56 -19.41
C SER A 84 4.27 5.65 -18.92
N LYS A 85 4.95 6.78 -19.17
CA LYS A 85 6.28 7.04 -18.64
C LYS A 85 6.28 7.07 -17.10
N SER A 86 5.25 7.69 -16.49
CA SER A 86 5.11 7.75 -15.04
C SER A 86 4.83 6.37 -14.45
N ALA A 87 3.98 5.57 -15.09
CA ALA A 87 3.69 4.19 -14.70
C ALA A 87 4.95 3.32 -14.69
N VAL A 88 5.73 3.33 -15.79
CA VAL A 88 6.97 2.56 -15.89
C VAL A 88 8.01 3.02 -14.86
N LYS A 89 8.19 4.32 -14.67
CA LYS A 89 9.12 4.84 -13.64
C LYS A 89 8.72 4.46 -12.23
N ASN A 90 7.42 4.45 -11.93
CA ASN A 90 6.96 4.02 -10.62
C ASN A 90 7.17 2.51 -10.42
N MET A 91 6.93 1.69 -11.46
CA MET A 91 7.23 0.26 -11.41
C MET A 91 8.73 0.02 -11.15
N GLN A 92 9.62 0.72 -11.86
CA GLN A 92 11.07 0.64 -11.62
C GLN A 92 11.44 0.98 -10.18
N LYS A 93 10.87 2.08 -9.65
CA LYS A 93 11.07 2.48 -8.27
C LYS A 93 10.61 1.40 -7.27
N LEU A 94 9.41 0.85 -7.47
CA LEU A 94 8.86 -0.19 -6.59
C LEU A 94 9.69 -1.47 -6.60
N VAL A 95 10.21 -1.87 -7.77
CA VAL A 95 11.14 -3.01 -7.88
C VAL A 95 12.42 -2.73 -7.08
N VAL A 96 13.04 -1.57 -7.24
CA VAL A 96 14.27 -1.18 -6.50
C VAL A 96 14.03 -1.10 -4.99
N GLU A 97 12.83 -0.68 -4.56
CA GLU A 97 12.46 -0.59 -3.14
C GLU A 97 12.02 -1.93 -2.54
N SER A 98 11.86 -2.99 -3.37
CA SER A 98 11.48 -4.31 -2.90
C SER A 98 12.70 -5.21 -2.69
N ASP A 99 12.58 -6.13 -1.74
CA ASP A 99 13.60 -7.17 -1.51
C ASP A 99 13.39 -8.41 -2.41
N ARG A 100 12.38 -8.38 -3.33
CA ARG A 100 11.97 -9.58 -4.07
C ARG A 100 12.78 -9.82 -5.34
N MET A 101 13.18 -8.77 -6.04
CA MET A 101 13.89 -8.88 -7.31
C MET A 101 14.72 -7.64 -7.60
N ASP A 102 15.75 -7.80 -8.43
CA ASP A 102 16.63 -6.71 -8.83
C ASP A 102 16.20 -6.10 -10.16
N LEU A 103 16.29 -4.78 -10.26
CA LEU A 103 16.10 -4.07 -11.52
C LEU A 103 17.42 -4.02 -12.30
N ILE A 104 17.46 -4.67 -13.46
CA ILE A 104 18.71 -4.75 -14.27
C ILE A 104 19.01 -3.44 -14.99
N HIS A 105 17.99 -2.65 -15.37
CA HIS A 105 18.20 -1.45 -16.15
C HIS A 105 17.29 -0.29 -15.68
N ASN A 106 17.91 0.86 -15.37
CA ASN A 106 17.21 2.01 -14.79
C ASN A 106 16.59 2.96 -15.82
N GLU A 107 16.94 2.84 -17.11
CA GLU A 107 16.33 3.65 -18.16
C GLU A 107 15.07 2.99 -18.71
N ILE A 108 14.16 3.79 -19.24
CA ILE A 108 12.92 3.25 -19.84
C ILE A 108 13.24 2.68 -21.21
N ILE A 109 13.15 1.37 -21.32
CA ILE A 109 13.24 0.66 -22.61
C ILE A 109 11.87 0.76 -23.29
N ASN A 110 11.82 1.44 -24.44
CA ASN A 110 10.62 1.53 -25.24
C ASN A 110 10.73 0.49 -26.38
N LEU A 111 9.96 -0.58 -26.26
CA LEU A 111 9.90 -1.61 -27.30
C LEU A 111 8.90 -1.20 -28.37
N ARG A 112 9.39 -1.10 -29.62
CA ARG A 112 8.58 -0.75 -30.78
C ARG A 112 8.54 -1.94 -31.72
N LEU A 113 7.39 -2.58 -31.77
CA LEU A 113 7.12 -3.68 -32.67
C LEU A 113 6.12 -3.16 -33.72
N GLU A 114 6.54 -3.10 -34.98
CA GLU A 114 5.75 -2.47 -36.06
C GLU A 114 4.41 -3.18 -36.32
N ASP A 115 4.33 -4.49 -36.04
CA ASP A 115 3.20 -5.35 -36.40
C ASP A 115 2.34 -5.80 -35.20
N MET A 116 2.54 -5.25 -33.98
CA MET A 116 1.78 -5.69 -32.81
C MET A 116 0.77 -4.64 -32.35
N SER A 117 -0.50 -5.04 -32.29
CA SER A 117 -1.53 -4.29 -31.56
C SER A 117 -1.18 -4.26 -30.06
N GLY A 118 -1.64 -3.25 -29.32
CA GLY A 118 -1.37 -3.12 -27.88
C GLY A 118 -1.69 -4.38 -27.07
N ASP A 119 -2.68 -5.15 -27.49
CA ASP A 119 -3.19 -6.32 -26.76
C ASP A 119 -2.45 -7.64 -27.08
N THR A 120 -1.61 -7.67 -28.11
CA THR A 120 -0.89 -8.89 -28.52
C THR A 120 0.34 -9.09 -27.63
N PRO A 121 0.51 -10.26 -26.98
CA PRO A 121 1.70 -10.55 -26.20
C PRO A 121 2.99 -10.48 -27.06
N ILE A 122 4.09 -10.13 -26.42
CA ILE A 122 5.40 -10.16 -27.07
C ILE A 122 5.76 -11.63 -27.36
N LYS A 123 6.30 -11.89 -28.54
CA LYS A 123 6.71 -13.24 -28.93
C LYS A 123 7.86 -13.74 -28.06
N SER A 124 7.86 -15.04 -27.75
CA SER A 124 8.86 -15.64 -26.85
C SER A 124 10.30 -15.46 -27.34
N ASP A 125 10.55 -15.56 -28.65
CA ASP A 125 11.87 -15.36 -29.25
C ASP A 125 12.40 -13.93 -29.03
N ILE A 126 11.52 -12.93 -29.04
CA ILE A 126 11.87 -11.54 -28.74
C ILE A 126 12.16 -11.39 -27.24
N ILE A 127 11.35 -12.01 -26.37
CA ILE A 127 11.57 -11.99 -24.91
C ILE A 127 12.91 -12.65 -24.59
N ASP A 128 13.17 -13.85 -25.15
CA ASP A 128 14.40 -14.59 -24.95
C ASP A 128 15.62 -13.72 -25.32
N SER A 129 15.58 -13.10 -26.52
CA SER A 129 16.66 -12.22 -26.99
C SER A 129 16.89 -10.99 -26.09
N ILE A 130 15.82 -10.33 -25.63
CA ILE A 130 15.94 -9.16 -24.76
C ILE A 130 16.50 -9.57 -23.39
N CYS A 131 15.97 -10.64 -22.79
CA CYS A 131 16.44 -11.09 -21.49
C CYS A 131 17.89 -11.57 -21.54
N GLU A 132 18.31 -12.25 -22.60
CA GLU A 132 19.70 -12.67 -22.83
C GLU A 132 20.64 -11.45 -23.00
N GLU A 133 20.24 -10.44 -23.79
CA GLU A 133 21.03 -9.24 -24.03
C GLU A 133 21.34 -8.47 -22.75
N TYR A 134 20.34 -8.37 -21.84
CA TYR A 134 20.49 -7.61 -20.59
C TYR A 134 20.86 -8.49 -19.38
N GLY A 135 20.83 -9.81 -19.50
CA GLY A 135 21.08 -10.72 -18.40
C GLY A 135 19.97 -10.69 -17.34
N ALA A 136 18.71 -10.66 -17.75
CA ALA A 136 17.56 -10.62 -16.88
C ALA A 136 16.80 -11.96 -16.90
N ASP A 137 16.29 -12.38 -15.72
CA ASP A 137 15.52 -13.63 -15.58
C ASP A 137 14.07 -13.47 -16.04
N GLY A 138 13.59 -12.25 -16.13
CA GLY A 138 12.23 -11.97 -16.57
C GLY A 138 12.00 -10.53 -17.02
N LEU A 139 10.79 -10.30 -17.52
CA LEU A 139 10.40 -9.01 -18.08
C LEU A 139 9.00 -8.61 -17.60
N ILE A 140 8.87 -7.39 -17.09
CA ILE A 140 7.59 -6.77 -16.75
C ILE A 140 7.28 -5.72 -17.83
N ALA A 141 6.20 -5.92 -18.56
CA ALA A 141 5.82 -5.06 -19.67
C ALA A 141 4.55 -4.26 -19.38
N LEU A 142 4.60 -2.94 -19.57
CA LEU A 142 3.42 -2.11 -19.77
C LEU A 142 3.02 -2.18 -21.24
N GLU A 143 1.91 -2.83 -21.55
CA GLU A 143 1.52 -3.10 -22.94
C GLU A 143 0.39 -2.21 -23.45
N LEU A 144 -0.52 -1.81 -22.54
CA LEU A 144 -1.59 -0.86 -22.82
C LEU A 144 -1.53 0.28 -21.81
N PHE A 145 -1.71 1.47 -22.29
CA PHE A 145 -1.99 2.67 -21.51
C PHE A 145 -3.01 3.50 -22.24
N ASP A 146 -4.13 3.76 -21.59
CA ASP A 146 -5.25 4.53 -22.11
C ASP A 146 -5.75 5.45 -21.01
N SER A 147 -5.91 6.74 -21.26
CA SER A 147 -6.23 7.72 -20.24
C SER A 147 -7.37 8.64 -20.62
N ASP A 148 -8.32 8.77 -19.70
CA ASP A 148 -9.38 9.79 -19.74
C ASP A 148 -9.10 10.87 -18.71
N SER A 149 -9.27 12.12 -19.08
CA SER A 149 -9.10 13.24 -18.16
C SER A 149 -10.33 14.16 -18.11
N TYR A 150 -10.67 14.56 -16.90
CA TYR A 150 -11.85 15.38 -16.60
C TYR A 150 -11.41 16.75 -16.10
N TYR A 151 -11.39 17.75 -16.97
CA TYR A 151 -10.94 19.12 -16.63
C TYR A 151 -11.75 19.77 -15.51
N SER A 152 -13.05 19.51 -15.45
CA SER A 152 -13.93 20.10 -14.43
C SER A 152 -13.62 19.66 -13.01
N SER A 153 -13.03 18.47 -12.83
CA SER A 153 -12.69 17.89 -11.53
C SER A 153 -11.18 17.76 -11.28
N ASN A 154 -10.34 18.18 -12.24
CA ASN A 154 -8.89 17.93 -12.21
C ASN A 154 -8.55 16.46 -11.90
N SER A 155 -9.34 15.53 -12.42
CA SER A 155 -9.18 14.10 -12.24
C SER A 155 -8.83 13.41 -13.54
N ALA A 156 -8.23 12.24 -13.45
CA ALA A 156 -8.00 11.36 -14.56
C ALA A 156 -8.27 9.91 -14.15
N GLU A 157 -8.76 9.14 -15.10
CA GLU A 157 -8.85 7.68 -15.03
C GLU A 157 -7.89 7.08 -16.05
N VAL A 158 -7.28 5.96 -15.71
CA VAL A 158 -6.28 5.30 -16.54
C VAL A 158 -6.54 3.81 -16.53
N LYS A 159 -6.51 3.23 -17.73
CA LYS A 159 -6.51 1.79 -17.96
C LYS A 159 -5.10 1.36 -18.37
N THR A 160 -4.49 0.46 -17.62
CA THR A 160 -3.18 -0.11 -17.93
C THR A 160 -3.27 -1.62 -18.03
N GLN A 161 -2.52 -2.22 -18.94
CA GLN A 161 -2.33 -3.67 -19.03
C GLN A 161 -0.87 -4.00 -18.82
N TRP A 162 -0.62 -4.89 -17.89
CA TRP A 162 0.71 -5.36 -17.52
C TRP A 162 0.81 -6.85 -17.75
N ARG A 163 2.03 -7.32 -18.13
CA ARG A 163 2.38 -8.73 -18.23
C ARG A 163 3.72 -8.99 -17.58
N VAL A 164 3.84 -10.16 -16.94
CA VAL A 164 5.13 -10.71 -16.49
C VAL A 164 5.48 -11.89 -17.38
N TYR A 165 6.60 -11.76 -18.08
CA TYR A 165 7.15 -12.78 -18.92
C TYR A 165 8.30 -13.51 -18.22
N TYR A 166 8.30 -14.84 -18.33
CA TYR A 166 9.29 -15.71 -17.75
C TYR A 166 9.91 -16.60 -18.83
N PRO A 167 11.12 -16.25 -19.33
CA PRO A 167 11.78 -16.94 -20.44
C PRO A 167 12.08 -18.41 -20.16
N ASN A 168 12.52 -18.74 -18.92
CA ASN A 168 12.91 -20.12 -18.57
C ASN A 168 11.83 -21.16 -18.89
N GLU A 169 10.58 -20.81 -18.78
CA GLU A 169 9.44 -21.67 -19.12
C GLU A 169 8.65 -21.20 -20.33
N ARG A 170 9.11 -20.13 -21.02
CA ARG A 170 8.46 -19.50 -22.18
C ARG A 170 6.99 -19.18 -21.93
N LYS A 171 6.67 -18.69 -20.72
CA LYS A 171 5.29 -18.40 -20.33
C LYS A 171 5.07 -16.96 -19.89
N ILE A 172 3.82 -16.56 -19.91
CA ILE A 172 3.31 -15.38 -19.20
C ILE A 172 2.85 -15.86 -17.83
N ILE A 173 3.51 -15.37 -16.76
CA ILE A 173 3.15 -15.72 -15.38
C ILE A 173 1.86 -15.03 -14.98
N ASP A 174 1.73 -13.75 -15.33
CA ASP A 174 0.56 -12.95 -15.05
C ASP A 174 0.27 -11.95 -16.17
N GLU A 175 -1.00 -11.74 -16.41
CA GLU A 175 -1.54 -10.73 -17.31
C GLU A 175 -2.74 -10.10 -16.65
N PHE A 176 -2.74 -8.78 -16.45
CA PHE A 176 -3.82 -8.14 -15.76
C PHE A 176 -4.06 -6.69 -16.23
N ILE A 177 -5.33 -6.31 -16.28
CA ILE A 177 -5.77 -4.95 -16.58
C ILE A 177 -6.10 -4.26 -15.28
N ILE A 178 -5.49 -3.09 -15.06
CA ILE A 178 -5.73 -2.22 -13.91
C ILE A 178 -6.47 -0.97 -14.37
N TYR A 179 -7.52 -0.64 -13.64
CA TYR A 179 -8.18 0.66 -13.70
C TYR A 179 -7.79 1.47 -12.48
N SER A 180 -7.24 2.65 -12.69
CA SER A 180 -6.77 3.53 -11.63
C SER A 180 -7.20 4.97 -11.88
N GLY A 181 -7.37 5.74 -10.81
CA GLY A 181 -7.76 7.13 -10.90
C GLY A 181 -6.95 8.02 -9.96
N ALA A 182 -6.81 9.28 -10.30
CA ALA A 182 -6.19 10.27 -9.45
C ALA A 182 -6.79 11.65 -9.62
N ASN A 183 -6.80 12.42 -8.51
CA ASN A 183 -7.18 13.82 -8.49
C ASN A 183 -5.95 14.68 -8.18
N ASP A 184 -5.80 15.81 -8.86
CA ASP A 184 -4.78 16.79 -8.51
C ASP A 184 -5.41 18.15 -8.21
N TYR A 185 -5.43 18.51 -6.93
CA TYR A 185 -5.94 19.80 -6.46
C TYR A 185 -4.86 20.89 -6.43
N ARG A 186 -3.62 20.59 -6.83
CA ARG A 186 -2.52 21.56 -6.83
C ARG A 186 -2.40 22.22 -8.20
N PHE A 187 -2.68 23.50 -8.26
CA PHE A 187 -2.37 24.33 -9.42
C PHE A 187 -0.84 24.49 -9.53
N SER A 188 -0.21 23.80 -10.46
CA SER A 188 1.13 24.12 -10.93
C SER A 188 1.00 24.89 -12.24
N SER A 189 1.48 26.12 -12.28
CA SER A 189 1.45 26.98 -13.47
C SER A 189 2.31 26.45 -14.63
N LEU A 190 3.15 25.44 -14.40
CA LEU A 190 4.11 24.92 -15.37
C LEU A 190 3.67 23.61 -16.07
N VAL A 191 2.73 22.85 -15.46
CA VAL A 191 2.19 21.62 -16.03
C VAL A 191 0.68 21.65 -15.91
N PRO A 192 -0.07 21.46 -17.00
CA PRO A 192 -1.53 21.38 -16.91
C PRO A 192 -1.96 20.32 -15.90
N ALA A 193 -2.96 20.64 -15.06
CA ALA A 193 -3.45 19.76 -13.99
C ALA A 193 -3.84 18.36 -14.50
N ALA A 194 -4.36 18.27 -15.72
CA ALA A 194 -4.70 17.02 -16.38
C ALA A 194 -3.49 16.09 -16.58
N TYR A 195 -2.33 16.61 -17.00
CA TYR A 195 -1.11 15.79 -17.13
C TYR A 195 -0.62 15.27 -15.78
N SER A 196 -0.72 16.08 -14.73
CA SER A 196 -0.38 15.68 -13.39
C SER A 196 -1.29 14.56 -12.87
N SER A 197 -2.60 14.67 -13.12
CA SER A 197 -3.58 13.65 -12.72
C SER A 197 -3.37 12.32 -13.49
N ILE A 198 -3.16 12.37 -14.80
CA ILE A 198 -2.86 11.17 -15.62
C ILE A 198 -1.55 10.51 -15.14
N SER A 199 -0.51 11.29 -14.88
CA SER A 199 0.77 10.76 -14.39
C SER A 199 0.64 10.10 -13.01
N LYS A 200 -0.16 10.66 -12.12
CA LYS A 200 -0.45 10.06 -10.81
C LYS A 200 -1.29 8.81 -10.93
N ALA A 201 -2.33 8.82 -11.77
CA ALA A 201 -3.17 7.66 -12.01
C ALA A 201 -2.34 6.51 -12.61
N GLY A 202 -1.46 6.81 -13.59
CA GLY A 202 -0.55 5.83 -14.16
C GLY A 202 0.43 5.24 -13.14
N ALA A 203 1.03 6.09 -12.30
CA ALA A 203 1.90 5.63 -11.20
C ALA A 203 1.15 4.76 -10.19
N TYR A 204 -0.07 5.13 -9.85
CA TYR A 204 -0.93 4.34 -8.95
C TYR A 204 -1.35 3.01 -9.58
N GLY A 205 -1.64 2.99 -10.89
CA GLY A 205 -1.91 1.75 -11.62
C GLY A 205 -0.74 0.77 -11.58
N ALA A 206 0.49 1.28 -11.71
CA ALA A 206 1.70 0.47 -11.55
C ALA A 206 1.85 -0.08 -10.12
N GLU A 207 1.56 0.72 -9.09
CA GLU A 207 1.58 0.27 -7.70
C GLU A 207 0.56 -0.84 -7.44
N LEU A 208 -0.67 -0.69 -7.95
CA LEU A 208 -1.69 -1.73 -7.84
C LEU A 208 -1.27 -3.04 -8.50
N TYR A 209 -0.62 -2.96 -9.68
CA TYR A 209 -0.10 -4.15 -10.34
C TYR A 209 1.09 -4.76 -9.59
N PHE A 210 2.01 -3.94 -9.11
CA PHE A 210 3.14 -4.41 -8.30
C PHE A 210 2.67 -5.16 -7.05
N ASN A 211 1.70 -4.63 -6.32
CA ASN A 211 1.10 -5.25 -5.14
C ASN A 211 0.35 -6.58 -5.46
N ARG A 212 0.02 -6.80 -6.72
CA ARG A 212 -0.56 -8.07 -7.19
C ARG A 212 0.49 -9.18 -7.31
N ILE A 213 1.73 -8.84 -7.64
CA ILE A 213 2.83 -9.79 -7.96
C ILE A 213 3.93 -9.83 -6.90
N VAL A 214 3.97 -8.87 -5.96
CA VAL A 214 4.97 -8.81 -4.88
C VAL A 214 4.25 -8.52 -3.55
N PRO A 215 4.61 -9.19 -2.45
CA PRO A 215 4.09 -8.85 -1.12
C PRO A 215 4.35 -7.38 -0.78
N TYR A 216 3.36 -6.74 -0.17
CA TYR A 216 3.37 -5.30 0.07
C TYR A 216 2.92 -4.93 1.47
N PHE A 217 3.16 -3.67 1.86
CA PHE A 217 2.77 -3.15 3.16
C PHE A 217 1.61 -2.17 3.06
N THR A 218 0.70 -2.26 4.04
CA THR A 218 -0.28 -1.21 4.31
C THR A 218 -0.14 -0.71 5.75
N ARG A 219 -0.70 0.47 6.03
CA ARG A 219 -0.76 1.01 7.40
C ARG A 219 -2.07 0.63 8.05
N GLY A 220 -2.01 -0.26 9.04
CA GLY A 220 -3.16 -0.67 9.85
C GLY A 220 -3.27 0.18 11.11
N ALA A 221 -4.46 0.75 11.39
CA ALA A 221 -4.71 1.43 12.67
C ALA A 221 -4.89 0.40 13.79
N ARG A 222 -4.23 0.63 14.92
CA ARG A 222 -4.37 -0.16 16.16
C ARG A 222 -4.62 0.75 17.34
N TYR A 223 -5.24 0.19 18.37
CA TYR A 223 -5.54 0.92 19.59
C TYR A 223 -4.75 0.32 20.75
N TYR A 224 -4.27 1.16 21.66
CA TYR A 224 -3.61 0.73 22.88
C TYR A 224 -4.11 1.52 24.09
N TYR A 225 -4.13 0.86 25.22
CA TYR A 225 -4.58 1.46 26.49
C TYR A 225 -3.50 2.41 27.04
N THR A 226 -3.94 3.58 27.51
CA THR A 226 -3.02 4.64 27.97
C THR A 226 -3.28 5.09 29.41
N LYS A 227 -4.34 4.59 30.02
CA LYS A 227 -4.74 4.95 31.38
C LYS A 227 -4.71 3.72 32.29
N GLY A 228 -4.28 3.93 33.51
CA GLY A 228 -4.15 2.91 34.59
C GLY A 228 -3.12 3.35 35.60
N SER A 229 -2.23 2.46 35.96
CA SER A 229 -1.13 2.63 36.89
C SER A 229 -0.08 3.65 36.48
N HIS A 230 0.98 3.74 37.28
CA HIS A 230 2.18 4.51 36.93
C HIS A 230 2.87 3.91 35.71
N GLU A 231 2.98 2.58 35.61
CA GLU A 231 3.62 1.79 34.56
C GLU A 231 2.90 2.02 33.24
N MET A 232 1.57 1.96 33.22
CA MET A 232 0.76 2.27 32.03
C MET A 232 1.01 3.69 31.49
N LYS A 233 1.21 4.66 32.38
CA LYS A 233 1.52 6.05 31.98
C LYS A 233 2.96 6.18 31.49
N ALA A 234 3.91 5.45 32.09
CA ALA A 234 5.31 5.41 31.65
C ALA A 234 5.43 4.76 30.25
N ALA A 235 4.79 3.61 30.05
CA ALA A 235 4.71 2.95 28.74
C ALA A 235 4.13 3.87 27.66
N LYS A 236 3.05 4.60 27.94
CA LYS A 236 2.49 5.60 27.03
C LYS A 236 3.53 6.66 26.59
N LYS A 237 4.39 7.12 27.50
CA LYS A 237 5.45 8.08 27.17
C LYS A 237 6.47 7.44 26.21
N SER A 238 6.86 6.18 26.48
CA SER A 238 7.79 5.42 25.65
C SER A 238 7.25 5.20 24.24
N VAL A 239 5.97 4.82 24.08
CA VAL A 239 5.31 4.69 22.77
C VAL A 239 5.33 6.01 21.99
N LYS A 240 5.07 7.14 22.63
CA LYS A 240 5.15 8.46 21.97
C LYS A 240 6.54 8.83 21.45
N LEU A 241 7.58 8.27 22.07
CA LEU A 241 8.97 8.44 21.67
C LEU A 241 9.44 7.36 20.68
N GLY A 242 8.57 6.44 20.28
CA GLY A 242 8.90 5.30 19.42
C GLY A 242 9.71 4.19 20.13
N ASN A 243 9.91 4.30 21.44
CA ASN A 243 10.67 3.31 22.22
C ASN A 243 9.75 2.18 22.69
N TRP A 244 9.50 1.23 21.78
CA TRP A 244 8.64 0.09 22.05
C TRP A 244 9.22 -0.89 23.06
N ASP A 245 10.54 -1.10 23.07
CA ASP A 245 11.17 -2.00 24.05
C ASP A 245 10.99 -1.50 25.48
N GLN A 246 11.13 -0.20 25.71
CA GLN A 246 10.85 0.39 27.01
C GLN A 246 9.36 0.35 27.37
N ALA A 247 8.47 0.44 26.39
CA ALA A 247 7.04 0.29 26.63
C ALA A 247 6.68 -1.15 27.02
N ILE A 248 7.27 -2.15 26.34
CA ILE A 248 7.16 -3.57 26.69
C ILE A 248 7.54 -3.79 28.15
N TYR A 249 8.73 -3.33 28.54
CA TYR A 249 9.20 -3.46 29.94
C TYR A 249 8.17 -2.95 30.96
N TYR A 250 7.60 -1.75 30.76
CA TYR A 250 6.62 -1.22 31.70
C TYR A 250 5.29 -2.01 31.69
N TRP A 251 4.86 -2.55 30.56
CA TRP A 251 3.66 -3.37 30.51
C TRP A 251 3.89 -4.75 31.13
N GLU A 252 5.09 -5.34 31.00
CA GLU A 252 5.46 -6.57 31.69
C GLU A 252 5.45 -6.38 33.21
N VAL A 253 6.05 -5.31 33.74
CA VAL A 253 5.99 -4.96 35.16
C VAL A 253 4.54 -4.82 35.65
N GLU A 254 3.65 -4.22 34.83
CA GLU A 254 2.23 -4.10 35.20
C GLU A 254 1.54 -5.45 35.25
N THR A 255 1.81 -6.37 34.33
CA THR A 255 1.21 -7.71 34.31
C THR A 255 1.71 -8.56 35.48
N GLU A 256 2.97 -8.44 35.87
CA GLU A 256 3.57 -9.17 36.98
C GLU A 256 3.06 -8.68 38.37
N SER A 257 2.63 -7.43 38.47
CA SER A 257 2.25 -6.82 39.75
C SER A 257 1.00 -7.45 40.37
N GLN A 258 0.11 -8.06 39.56
CA GLN A 258 -1.14 -8.73 39.93
C GLN A 258 -2.04 -7.92 40.92
N THR A 259 -1.81 -6.60 40.99
CA THR A 259 -2.52 -5.73 41.92
C THR A 259 -3.90 -5.33 41.40
N ASN A 260 -4.11 -5.36 40.08
CA ASN A 260 -5.35 -4.95 39.46
C ASN A 260 -5.56 -5.70 38.13
N GLN A 261 -6.40 -6.72 38.14
CA GLN A 261 -6.71 -7.56 36.98
C GLN A 261 -7.13 -6.77 35.74
N LYS A 262 -7.88 -5.65 35.94
CA LYS A 262 -8.27 -4.80 34.79
C LYS A 262 -7.09 -4.09 34.16
N ASN A 263 -6.08 -3.69 34.91
CA ASN A 263 -4.87 -3.08 34.38
C ASN A 263 -3.97 -4.14 33.77
N GLU A 264 -3.86 -5.32 34.36
CA GLU A 264 -3.18 -6.49 33.80
C GLU A 264 -3.72 -6.81 32.39
N GLY A 265 -5.05 -6.97 32.23
CA GLY A 265 -5.67 -7.22 30.93
C GLY A 265 -5.40 -6.12 29.88
N LYS A 266 -5.31 -4.85 30.31
CA LYS A 266 -4.94 -3.75 29.41
C LYS A 266 -3.46 -3.78 29.03
N ALA A 267 -2.58 -4.07 29.98
CA ALA A 267 -1.14 -4.17 29.73
C ALA A 267 -0.84 -5.34 28.80
N ALA A 268 -1.43 -6.50 29.04
CA ALA A 268 -1.34 -7.68 28.18
C ALA A 268 -1.84 -7.40 26.75
N TYR A 269 -2.95 -6.69 26.59
CA TYR A 269 -3.42 -6.24 25.26
C TYR A 269 -2.40 -5.35 24.55
N ASN A 270 -1.75 -4.44 25.28
CA ASN A 270 -0.73 -3.56 24.72
C ASN A 270 0.57 -4.33 24.38
N LEU A 271 0.92 -5.35 25.17
CA LEU A 271 2.03 -6.27 24.87
C LEU A 271 1.77 -7.01 23.57
N ALA A 272 0.56 -7.52 23.35
CA ALA A 272 0.19 -8.14 22.08
C ALA A 272 0.42 -7.19 20.89
N LEU A 273 0.07 -5.92 21.02
CA LEU A 273 0.36 -4.92 20.00
C LEU A 273 1.86 -4.71 19.77
N ALA A 274 2.64 -4.65 20.83
CA ALA A 274 4.08 -4.45 20.70
C ALA A 274 4.76 -5.63 20.02
N TYR A 275 4.31 -6.86 20.29
CA TYR A 275 4.80 -8.06 19.61
C TYR A 275 4.24 -8.18 18.17
N GLU A 276 3.02 -7.68 17.88
CA GLU A 276 2.54 -7.51 16.49
C GLU A 276 3.48 -6.62 15.66
N ILE A 277 3.96 -5.51 16.25
CA ILE A 277 4.90 -4.59 15.58
C ILE A 277 6.24 -5.27 15.28
N LYS A 278 6.64 -6.22 16.13
CA LYS A 278 7.85 -7.03 15.95
C LYS A 278 7.62 -8.24 15.03
N GLU A 279 6.43 -8.44 14.53
CA GLU A 279 5.99 -9.62 13.76
C GLU A 279 6.16 -10.97 14.53
N ASP A 280 6.28 -10.91 15.87
CA ASP A 280 6.29 -12.09 16.76
C ASP A 280 4.84 -12.44 17.15
N PHE A 281 4.14 -13.07 16.21
CA PHE A 281 2.72 -13.37 16.37
C PHE A 281 2.44 -14.43 17.42
N ASP A 282 3.39 -15.32 17.71
CA ASP A 282 3.25 -16.32 18.77
C ASP A 282 3.14 -15.64 20.12
N LYS A 283 4.10 -14.79 20.45
CA LYS A 283 4.05 -14.00 21.69
C LYS A 283 2.88 -13.04 21.73
N ALA A 284 2.52 -12.44 20.59
CA ALA A 284 1.37 -11.56 20.55
C ALA A 284 0.08 -12.29 20.93
N LEU A 285 -0.12 -13.53 20.46
CA LEU A 285 -1.27 -14.37 20.79
C LEU A 285 -1.25 -14.84 22.26
N GLU A 286 -0.07 -15.23 22.80
CA GLU A 286 0.06 -15.55 24.23
C GLU A 286 -0.41 -14.38 25.11
N TRP A 287 -0.05 -13.15 24.77
CA TRP A 287 -0.50 -11.97 25.50
C TRP A 287 -1.99 -11.65 25.29
N ILE A 288 -2.58 -12.04 24.15
CA ILE A 288 -4.03 -11.98 23.97
C ILE A 288 -4.75 -12.91 24.95
N ASP A 289 -4.27 -14.14 25.12
CA ASP A 289 -4.84 -15.10 26.04
C ASP A 289 -4.81 -14.58 27.50
N VAL A 290 -3.69 -13.99 27.92
CA VAL A 290 -3.58 -13.32 29.22
C VAL A 290 -4.58 -12.16 29.35
N SER A 291 -4.72 -11.36 28.29
CA SER A 291 -5.66 -10.23 28.26
C SER A 291 -7.12 -10.68 28.37
N GLU A 292 -7.49 -11.78 27.70
CA GLU A 292 -8.83 -12.38 27.80
C GLU A 292 -9.10 -12.96 29.18
N ALA A 293 -8.15 -13.71 29.73
CA ALA A 293 -8.24 -14.28 31.07
C ALA A 293 -8.44 -13.19 32.14
N ALA A 294 -7.86 -12.01 31.94
CA ALA A 294 -8.07 -10.82 32.76
C ALA A 294 -9.39 -10.07 32.49
N GLY A 295 -10.25 -10.59 31.61
CA GLY A 295 -11.59 -10.05 31.31
C GLY A 295 -11.61 -8.88 30.32
N ASN A 296 -10.61 -8.71 29.49
CA ASN A 296 -10.60 -7.68 28.45
C ASN A 296 -11.40 -8.12 27.22
N MET A 297 -12.64 -7.66 27.10
CA MET A 297 -13.55 -8.03 25.99
C MET A 297 -13.04 -7.64 24.58
N LYS A 298 -12.01 -6.80 24.46
CA LYS A 298 -11.44 -6.44 23.15
C LYS A 298 -10.34 -7.39 22.67
N ALA A 299 -9.85 -8.25 23.55
CA ALA A 299 -8.73 -9.14 23.27
C ALA A 299 -9.10 -10.15 22.18
N SER A 300 -10.26 -10.82 22.28
CA SER A 300 -10.71 -11.83 21.33
C SER A 300 -10.75 -11.30 19.88
N SER A 301 -11.37 -10.14 19.67
CA SER A 301 -11.43 -9.56 18.31
C SER A 301 -10.04 -9.18 17.77
N TYR A 302 -9.13 -8.81 18.65
CA TYR A 302 -7.75 -8.52 18.26
C TYR A 302 -6.97 -9.82 17.99
N GLY A 303 -7.21 -10.86 18.77
CA GLY A 303 -6.65 -12.20 18.54
C GLY A 303 -6.96 -12.74 17.15
N VAL A 304 -8.20 -12.54 16.66
CA VAL A 304 -8.58 -12.93 15.28
C VAL A 304 -7.73 -12.19 14.22
N ILE A 305 -7.46 -10.90 14.42
CA ILE A 305 -6.59 -10.12 13.52
C ILE A 305 -5.18 -10.70 13.50
N LEU A 306 -4.61 -11.00 14.67
CA LEU A 306 -3.26 -11.55 14.81
C LEU A 306 -3.15 -12.95 14.19
N GLN A 307 -4.17 -13.80 14.40
CA GLN A 307 -4.23 -15.13 13.80
C GLN A 307 -4.27 -15.08 12.28
N ASN A 308 -5.07 -14.20 11.71
CA ASN A 308 -5.12 -14.01 10.26
C ASN A 308 -3.75 -13.57 9.71
N ARG A 309 -3.10 -12.59 10.36
CA ARG A 309 -1.75 -12.16 9.97
C ARG A 309 -0.73 -13.30 10.06
N LYS A 310 -0.74 -14.03 11.18
CA LYS A 310 0.16 -15.18 11.37
C LYS A 310 -0.03 -16.24 10.28
N SER A 311 -1.28 -16.52 9.90
CA SER A 311 -1.59 -17.53 8.87
C SER A 311 -1.14 -17.13 7.46
N GLU A 312 -0.98 -15.84 7.17
CA GLU A 312 -0.48 -15.34 5.88
C GLU A 312 1.05 -15.36 5.80
N MET A 313 1.78 -15.36 6.93
CA MET A 313 3.24 -15.25 6.94
C MET A 313 3.97 -16.33 6.14
N PRO A 314 3.62 -17.64 6.21
CA PRO A 314 4.31 -18.65 5.43
C PRO A 314 4.21 -18.45 3.91
N LEU A 315 3.05 -17.94 3.43
CA LEU A 315 2.86 -17.60 2.02
C LEU A 315 3.73 -16.40 1.63
N ILE A 316 3.73 -15.34 2.46
CA ILE A 316 4.55 -14.14 2.25
C ILE A 316 6.03 -14.50 2.19
N GLU A 317 6.52 -15.29 3.16
CA GLU A 317 7.91 -15.74 3.20
C GLU A 317 8.29 -16.56 1.96
N ASN A 318 7.38 -17.44 1.52
CA ASN A 318 7.59 -18.18 0.28
C ASN A 318 7.64 -17.29 -0.96
N GLN A 319 6.80 -16.26 -1.02
CA GLN A 319 6.77 -15.30 -2.13
C GLN A 319 7.98 -14.37 -2.19
N LEU A 320 8.68 -14.19 -1.06
CA LEU A 320 9.89 -13.37 -0.96
C LEU A 320 11.19 -14.17 -1.17
N LYS A 321 11.11 -15.51 -1.32
CA LYS A 321 12.30 -16.34 -1.58
C LYS A 321 12.92 -15.99 -2.94
N ARG A 322 14.25 -16.02 -2.94
CA ARG A 322 15.13 -15.89 -4.11
C ARG A 322 16.08 -17.10 -4.14
N GLU A 323 16.53 -17.49 -5.34
CA GLU A 323 17.53 -18.56 -5.56
C GLU A 323 18.91 -18.01 -5.82
#